data_6a71b0ae7293c6f97981873bc20e780d
#
_entry.id   6a71b0ae7293c6f97981873bc20e780d
#
_cell.length_a   1.000
_cell.length_b   1.000
_cell.length_c   1.000
_cell.angle_alpha   90.00
_cell.angle_beta   90.00
_cell.angle_gamma   90.00
#
_symmetry.space_group_name_H-M   'P 1'
#
loop_
_entity.id
_entity.type
_entity.pdbx_description
1 polymer ?
#
loop_
_entity_poly.entity_id
_entity_poly.type
_entity_poly.pdbx_seq_one_letter_code
_entity_poly.pdbx_strand_id
1 'polypeptide(L)'
;VPPWILFKGSYFSTVVNFVRLFKEPQKKYFVKLLYNCSDELCANKDVKTLLFDTLSICLEYRNLAAHGGRVYNYTPNAEVRLDDISSVIPLDSSLSDLYSWHGLCLLLNLLDIFPYKEPRDIIDRALTSELNRHLDLYERDLDFLGEVLNLNIFTESDDCILIEGKEYPIKTRKQSGIPGMFIVDAPEELREMWETIPVDAPPDN
;
A
#
# COMPACT_ATOMS: atom_id res chain seq x y z
N VAL A 1 37.63 -4.30 8.45
CA VAL A 1 36.31 -4.77 8.92
C VAL A 1 35.34 -4.60 7.78
N PRO A 2 34.61 -5.66 7.38
CA PRO A 2 33.59 -5.54 6.33
C PRO A 2 32.50 -4.51 6.68
N PRO A 3 32.01 -3.72 5.69
CA PRO A 3 31.05 -2.63 5.96
C PRO A 3 29.78 -3.07 6.70
N TRP A 4 29.28 -4.28 6.42
CA TRP A 4 28.07 -4.79 7.11
C TRP A 4 28.27 -5.04 8.61
N ILE A 5 29.49 -5.35 9.05
CA ILE A 5 29.81 -5.48 10.47
C ILE A 5 29.83 -4.10 11.14
N LEU A 6 30.34 -3.09 10.43
CA LEU A 6 30.35 -1.71 10.91
C LEU A 6 28.92 -1.19 11.14
N PHE A 7 27.98 -1.51 10.21
CA PHE A 7 26.61 -1.04 10.29
C PHE A 7 25.71 -1.87 11.21
N LYS A 8 26.11 -3.10 11.59
CA LYS A 8 25.30 -3.97 12.45
C LYS A 8 24.91 -3.34 13.80
N GLY A 9 25.76 -2.47 14.35
CA GLY A 9 25.52 -1.75 15.60
C GLY A 9 25.14 -0.28 15.43
N SER A 10 24.96 0.19 14.18
CA SER A 10 24.66 1.59 13.89
C SER A 10 23.16 1.86 13.92
N TYR A 11 22.80 3.08 14.35
CA TYR A 11 21.42 3.55 14.18
C TYR A 11 21.07 3.69 12.70
N PHE A 12 19.83 3.44 12.34
CA PHE A 12 19.36 3.58 10.96
C PHE A 12 19.60 5.00 10.42
N SER A 13 19.42 6.03 11.24
CA SER A 13 19.75 7.43 10.88
C SER A 13 21.22 7.59 10.47
N THR A 14 22.14 6.91 11.15
CA THR A 14 23.57 6.94 10.80
C THR A 14 23.81 6.33 9.43
N VAL A 15 23.14 5.21 9.11
CA VAL A 15 23.23 4.56 7.79
C VAL A 15 22.67 5.46 6.69
N VAL A 16 21.49 6.06 6.90
CA VAL A 16 20.88 7.01 5.95
C VAL A 16 21.79 8.20 5.69
N ASN A 17 22.35 8.81 6.74
CA ASN A 17 23.26 9.93 6.60
C ASN A 17 24.57 9.54 5.90
N PHE A 18 25.08 8.34 6.16
CA PHE A 18 26.27 7.83 5.47
C PHE A 18 26.03 7.69 3.96
N VAL A 19 24.88 7.14 3.56
CA VAL A 19 24.49 7.03 2.14
C VAL A 19 24.35 8.41 1.49
N ARG A 20 23.84 9.41 2.21
CA ARG A 20 23.75 10.80 1.73
C ARG A 20 25.12 11.41 1.39
N LEU A 21 26.17 10.98 2.10
CA LEU A 21 27.54 11.45 1.86
C LEU A 21 28.23 10.77 0.67
N PHE A 22 27.62 9.78 0.04
CA PHE A 22 28.18 9.13 -1.14
C PHE A 22 28.44 10.14 -2.26
N LYS A 23 29.54 9.94 -3.00
CA LYS A 23 29.81 10.66 -4.25
C LYS A 23 28.83 10.21 -5.34
N GLU A 24 28.68 11.01 -6.38
CA GLU A 24 27.71 10.73 -7.45
C GLU A 24 27.83 9.31 -8.06
N PRO A 25 29.02 8.74 -8.35
CA PRO A 25 29.10 7.38 -8.86
C PRO A 25 28.55 6.32 -7.89
N GLN A 26 28.81 6.49 -6.58
CA GLN A 26 28.30 5.58 -5.57
C GLN A 26 26.79 5.74 -5.37
N LYS A 27 26.27 6.98 -5.41
CA LYS A 27 24.82 7.23 -5.37
C LYS A 27 24.12 6.57 -6.54
N LYS A 28 24.64 6.74 -7.76
CA LYS A 28 24.09 6.08 -8.96
C LYS A 28 24.07 4.56 -8.80
N TYR A 29 25.17 3.98 -8.33
CA TYR A 29 25.24 2.53 -8.11
C TYR A 29 24.25 2.06 -7.03
N PHE A 30 24.10 2.83 -5.95
CA PHE A 30 23.18 2.52 -4.86
C PHE A 30 21.72 2.57 -5.31
N VAL A 31 21.33 3.60 -6.09
CA VAL A 31 20.01 3.70 -6.71
C VAL A 31 19.73 2.51 -7.62
N LYS A 32 20.71 2.15 -8.47
CA LYS A 32 20.60 0.99 -9.37
C LYS A 32 20.36 -0.30 -8.62
N LEU A 33 21.06 -0.49 -7.50
CA LEU A 33 20.93 -1.70 -6.67
C LEU A 33 19.56 -1.79 -6.01
N LEU A 34 19.06 -0.66 -5.48
CA LEU A 34 17.81 -0.63 -4.72
C LEU A 34 16.56 -0.64 -5.57
N TYR A 35 16.58 0.01 -6.75
CA TYR A 35 15.40 0.07 -7.62
C TYR A 35 15.49 -0.89 -8.83
N ASN A 36 16.63 -1.57 -9.01
CA ASN A 36 16.88 -2.43 -10.16
C ASN A 36 16.57 -1.74 -11.50
N CYS A 37 16.94 -0.47 -11.62
CA CYS A 37 16.62 0.38 -12.75
C CYS A 37 17.77 0.49 -13.78
N SER A 38 17.46 1.04 -14.96
CA SER A 38 18.45 1.27 -16.02
C SER A 38 19.49 2.32 -15.61
N ASP A 39 20.64 2.34 -16.31
CA ASP A 39 21.71 3.31 -16.05
C ASP A 39 21.27 4.76 -16.30
N GLU A 40 20.31 4.98 -17.19
CA GLU A 40 19.74 6.28 -17.50
C GLU A 40 18.87 6.77 -16.33
N LEU A 41 17.95 5.92 -15.86
CA LEU A 41 17.10 6.21 -14.69
C LEU A 41 17.93 6.45 -13.44
N CYS A 42 18.97 5.65 -13.18
CA CYS A 42 19.85 5.84 -12.03
C CYS A 42 20.66 7.15 -12.08
N ALA A 43 20.84 7.74 -13.26
CA ALA A 43 21.48 9.05 -13.41
C ALA A 43 20.51 10.20 -13.16
N ASN A 44 19.20 9.97 -13.28
CA ASN A 44 18.17 10.99 -13.07
C ASN A 44 18.22 11.52 -11.63
N LYS A 45 18.11 12.85 -11.50
CA LYS A 45 18.11 13.53 -10.21
C LYS A 45 16.87 13.21 -9.40
N ASP A 46 15.72 13.12 -10.04
CA ASP A 46 14.42 12.90 -9.38
C ASP A 46 14.36 11.49 -8.76
N VAL A 47 14.89 10.48 -9.46
CA VAL A 47 15.01 9.11 -8.94
C VAL A 47 15.91 9.04 -7.70
N LYS A 48 17.01 9.81 -7.69
CA LYS A 48 17.89 9.92 -6.51
C LYS A 48 17.18 10.63 -5.37
N THR A 49 16.44 11.69 -5.65
CA THR A 49 15.64 12.41 -4.66
C THR A 49 14.60 11.49 -4.04
N LEU A 50 13.82 10.79 -4.87
CA LEU A 50 12.83 9.80 -4.42
C LEU A 50 13.44 8.77 -3.46
N LEU A 51 14.64 8.25 -3.77
CA LEU A 51 15.31 7.30 -2.88
C LEU A 51 15.60 7.91 -1.50
N PHE A 52 16.13 9.13 -1.45
CA PHE A 52 16.46 9.76 -0.18
C PHE A 52 15.23 10.17 0.62
N ASP A 53 14.15 10.57 -0.04
CA ASP A 53 12.89 10.88 0.61
C ASP A 53 12.24 9.59 1.14
N THR A 54 12.27 8.50 0.36
CA THR A 54 11.85 7.18 0.82
C THR A 54 12.60 6.74 2.07
N LEU A 55 13.94 6.84 2.07
CA LEU A 55 14.75 6.49 3.24
C LEU A 55 14.45 7.39 4.46
N SER A 56 14.12 8.66 4.22
CA SER A 56 13.74 9.59 5.29
C SER A 56 12.39 9.21 5.89
N ILE A 57 11.41 8.89 5.07
CA ILE A 57 10.08 8.43 5.49
C ILE A 57 10.20 7.11 6.28
N CYS A 58 10.97 6.16 5.77
CA CYS A 58 11.25 4.91 6.50
C CYS A 58 11.89 5.17 7.87
N LEU A 59 12.81 6.14 7.94
CA LEU A 59 13.46 6.52 9.20
C LEU A 59 12.47 7.15 10.19
N GLU A 60 11.58 8.03 9.73
CA GLU A 60 10.56 8.66 10.56
C GLU A 60 9.60 7.62 11.13
N TYR A 61 9.04 6.73 10.29
CA TYR A 61 8.16 5.66 10.74
C TYR A 61 8.84 4.68 11.68
N ARG A 62 10.09 4.29 11.36
CA ARG A 62 10.87 3.42 12.25
C ARG A 62 11.11 4.04 13.62
N ASN A 63 11.43 5.33 13.66
CA ASN A 63 11.65 6.03 14.93
C ASN A 63 10.34 6.17 15.71
N LEU A 64 9.25 6.53 15.04
CA LEU A 64 7.93 6.60 15.64
C LEU A 64 7.53 5.27 16.28
N ALA A 65 7.65 4.17 15.52
CA ALA A 65 7.33 2.83 16.01
C ALA A 65 8.25 2.39 17.16
N ALA A 66 9.56 2.68 17.08
CA ALA A 66 10.54 2.32 18.12
C ALA A 66 10.29 3.04 19.45
N HIS A 67 9.66 4.21 19.42
CA HIS A 67 9.29 4.99 20.61
C HIS A 67 7.85 4.76 21.06
N GLY A 68 7.16 3.75 20.52
CA GLY A 68 5.77 3.44 20.85
C GLY A 68 4.76 4.48 20.36
N GLY A 69 5.15 5.29 19.37
CA GLY A 69 4.27 6.27 18.75
C GLY A 69 3.22 5.61 17.84
N ARG A 70 2.13 6.35 17.60
CA ARG A 70 1.04 5.89 16.75
C ARG A 70 1.43 6.03 15.29
N VAL A 71 1.67 4.90 14.61
CA VAL A 71 2.03 4.88 13.18
C VAL A 71 0.86 5.19 12.26
N TYR A 72 -0.36 4.92 12.72
CA TYR A 72 -1.58 5.35 12.06
C TYR A 72 -1.81 6.85 12.31
N ASN A 73 -2.42 7.54 11.37
CA ASN A 73 -2.65 8.98 11.43
C ASN A 73 -1.35 9.82 11.62
N TYR A 74 -0.23 9.30 11.12
CA TYR A 74 1.05 10.02 11.11
C TYR A 74 1.35 10.49 9.68
N THR A 75 1.69 11.76 9.55
CA THR A 75 2.14 12.35 8.29
C THR A 75 3.64 12.63 8.40
N PRO A 76 4.47 11.99 7.56
CA PRO A 76 5.91 12.28 7.52
C PRO A 76 6.20 13.74 7.19
N ASN A 77 7.33 14.26 7.67
CA ASN A 77 7.81 15.60 7.28
C ASN A 77 8.44 15.60 5.87
N ALA A 78 8.97 14.45 5.44
CA ALA A 78 9.48 14.31 4.10
C ALA A 78 8.31 14.19 3.10
N GLU A 79 8.33 15.03 2.07
CA GLU A 79 7.35 15.02 1.00
C GLU A 79 7.91 14.29 -0.22
N VAL A 80 7.10 13.43 -0.82
CA VAL A 80 7.42 12.75 -2.07
C VAL A 80 6.56 13.36 -3.17
N ARG A 81 7.22 13.79 -4.25
CA ARG A 81 6.51 14.33 -5.42
C ARG A 81 6.10 13.21 -6.34
N LEU A 82 4.85 13.25 -6.82
CA LEU A 82 4.31 12.26 -7.77
C LEU A 82 5.14 12.19 -9.06
N ASP A 83 5.70 13.32 -9.52
CA ASP A 83 6.59 13.36 -10.69
C ASP A 83 7.87 12.54 -10.47
N ASP A 84 8.40 12.50 -9.26
CA ASP A 84 9.57 11.69 -8.93
C ASP A 84 9.22 10.18 -8.98
N ILE A 85 8.02 9.82 -8.55
CA ILE A 85 7.52 8.44 -8.58
C ILE A 85 7.26 8.00 -10.01
N SER A 86 6.62 8.83 -10.83
CA SER A 86 6.28 8.51 -12.22
C SER A 86 7.54 8.26 -13.08
N SER A 87 8.70 8.79 -12.66
CA SER A 87 10.00 8.52 -13.29
C SER A 87 10.48 7.08 -13.09
N VAL A 88 10.02 6.41 -12.04
CA VAL A 88 10.47 5.05 -11.65
C VAL A 88 9.41 4.00 -11.98
N ILE A 89 8.15 4.35 -11.79
CA ILE A 89 7.01 3.48 -12.07
C ILE A 89 6.16 4.16 -13.13
N PRO A 90 5.84 3.48 -14.24
CA PRO A 90 4.77 3.96 -15.10
C PRO A 90 3.47 3.92 -14.27
N LEU A 91 3.08 5.07 -13.74
CA LEU A 91 1.78 5.24 -13.10
C LEU A 91 0.74 5.12 -14.22
N ASP A 92 0.08 3.98 -14.28
CA ASP A 92 -1.15 3.87 -15.02
C ASP A 92 -2.16 4.82 -14.36
N SER A 93 -2.87 5.63 -15.15
CA SER A 93 -3.85 6.59 -14.66
C SER A 93 -4.94 5.95 -13.78
N SER A 94 -5.17 4.65 -13.94
CA SER A 94 -6.06 3.87 -13.08
C SER A 94 -5.50 3.63 -11.66
N LEU A 95 -4.18 3.72 -11.47
CA LEU A 95 -3.54 3.52 -10.16
C LEU A 95 -3.46 4.80 -9.34
N SER A 96 -3.49 5.98 -9.96
CA SER A 96 -3.45 7.27 -9.27
C SER A 96 -4.67 7.50 -8.37
N ASP A 97 -5.83 6.94 -8.74
CA ASP A 97 -7.08 7.07 -8.00
C ASP A 97 -7.25 5.99 -6.90
N LEU A 98 -6.49 4.90 -7.00
CA LEU A 98 -6.58 3.76 -6.07
C LEU A 98 -5.61 3.84 -4.89
N TYR A 99 -4.55 4.65 -4.98
CA TYR A 99 -3.52 4.71 -3.95
C TYR A 99 -3.46 6.10 -3.31
N SER A 100 -3.72 6.15 -2.02
CA SER A 100 -3.40 7.34 -1.22
C SER A 100 -1.87 7.46 -1.07
N TRP A 101 -1.34 8.63 -1.42
CA TRP A 101 0.07 8.97 -1.22
C TRP A 101 0.27 9.74 0.09
N HIS A 102 -0.49 9.39 1.12
CA HIS A 102 -0.44 9.99 2.44
C HIS A 102 -0.32 8.94 3.54
N GLY A 103 0.17 9.36 4.68
CA GLY A 103 0.21 8.54 5.88
C GLY A 103 0.89 7.19 5.69
N LEU A 104 0.33 6.16 6.30
CA LEU A 104 0.87 4.79 6.26
C LEU A 104 0.82 4.21 4.83
N CYS A 105 -0.19 4.56 4.03
CA CYS A 105 -0.30 4.11 2.65
C CYS A 105 0.90 4.57 1.81
N LEU A 106 1.37 5.81 1.99
CA LEU A 106 2.59 6.30 1.35
C LEU A 106 3.80 5.41 1.66
N LEU A 107 4.01 5.05 2.94
CA LEU A 107 5.11 4.15 3.31
C LEU A 107 5.01 2.80 2.60
N LEU A 108 3.83 2.19 2.60
CA LEU A 108 3.59 0.90 1.96
C LEU A 108 3.85 0.95 0.46
N ASN A 109 3.38 2.00 -0.21
CA ASN A 109 3.59 2.20 -1.65
C ASN A 109 5.07 2.42 -1.99
N LEU A 110 5.80 3.21 -1.18
CA LEU A 110 7.23 3.41 -1.36
C LEU A 110 8.05 2.13 -1.16
N LEU A 111 7.65 1.29 -0.20
CA LEU A 111 8.29 -0.02 0.00
C LEU A 111 8.00 -0.98 -1.16
N ASP A 112 6.86 -0.81 -1.81
CA ASP A 112 6.48 -1.65 -2.96
C ASP A 112 7.28 -1.33 -4.23
N ILE A 113 7.91 -0.15 -4.31
CA ILE A 113 8.82 0.19 -5.43
C ILE A 113 10.09 -0.67 -5.39
N PHE A 114 10.55 -1.11 -4.22
CA PHE A 114 11.74 -1.93 -4.12
C PHE A 114 11.51 -3.33 -4.69
N PRO A 115 12.49 -3.90 -5.45
CA PRO A 115 12.43 -5.29 -5.92
C PRO A 115 12.36 -6.31 -4.77
N TYR A 116 12.98 -5.97 -3.64
CA TYR A 116 12.97 -6.79 -2.44
C TYR A 116 11.71 -6.51 -1.61
N LYS A 117 10.73 -7.39 -1.72
CA LYS A 117 9.39 -7.18 -1.16
C LYS A 117 9.23 -7.55 0.32
N GLU A 118 10.18 -8.29 0.91
CA GLU A 118 10.02 -8.81 2.27
C GLU A 118 9.65 -7.75 3.33
N PRO A 119 10.23 -6.52 3.36
CA PRO A 119 9.81 -5.50 4.31
C PRO A 119 8.35 -5.09 4.14
N ARG A 120 7.88 -4.95 2.89
CA ARG A 120 6.50 -4.64 2.56
C ARG A 120 5.57 -5.76 3.01
N ASP A 121 5.94 -7.01 2.68
CA ASP A 121 5.13 -8.20 2.98
C ASP A 121 5.02 -8.46 4.48
N ILE A 122 6.07 -8.19 5.27
CA ILE A 122 6.04 -8.32 6.73
C ILE A 122 5.04 -7.32 7.34
N ILE A 123 5.12 -6.05 6.92
CA ILE A 123 4.22 -5.01 7.43
C ILE A 123 2.78 -5.31 7.02
N ASP A 124 2.56 -5.69 5.77
CA ASP A 124 1.25 -6.00 5.23
C ASP A 124 0.58 -7.18 5.97
N ARG A 125 1.31 -8.28 6.17
CA ARG A 125 0.80 -9.42 6.93
C ARG A 125 0.46 -9.07 8.37
N ALA A 126 1.32 -8.30 9.04
CA ALA A 126 1.08 -7.87 10.41
C ALA A 126 -0.15 -6.97 10.50
N LEU A 127 -0.25 -6.00 9.60
CA LEU A 127 -1.38 -5.07 9.54
C LEU A 127 -2.68 -5.79 9.21
N THR A 128 -2.69 -6.64 8.19
CA THR A 128 -3.85 -7.43 7.80
C THR A 128 -4.32 -8.34 8.93
N SER A 129 -3.40 -9.00 9.63
CA SER A 129 -3.73 -9.86 10.77
C SER A 129 -4.42 -9.08 11.90
N GLU A 130 -3.91 -7.90 12.24
CA GLU A 130 -4.48 -7.08 13.31
C GLU A 130 -5.81 -6.43 12.89
N LEU A 131 -5.93 -6.00 11.63
CA LEU A 131 -7.18 -5.48 11.09
C LEU A 131 -8.29 -6.53 11.10
N ASN A 132 -8.01 -7.74 10.61
CA ASN A 132 -8.99 -8.83 10.63
C ASN A 132 -9.41 -9.15 12.06
N ARG A 133 -8.45 -9.31 12.98
CA ARG A 133 -8.75 -9.56 14.39
C ARG A 133 -9.64 -8.48 15.03
N HIS A 134 -9.45 -7.21 14.65
CA HIS A 134 -10.28 -6.12 15.14
C HIS A 134 -11.67 -6.13 14.48
N LEU A 135 -11.74 -6.28 13.17
CA LEU A 135 -12.98 -6.22 12.41
C LEU A 135 -13.90 -7.42 12.66
N ASP A 136 -13.35 -8.59 13.02
CA ASP A 136 -14.13 -9.74 13.50
C ASP A 136 -14.97 -9.39 14.75
N LEU A 137 -14.48 -8.46 15.57
CA LEU A 137 -15.17 -8.02 16.79
C LEU A 137 -15.97 -6.73 16.57
N TYR A 138 -15.52 -5.86 15.69
CA TYR A 138 -16.01 -4.49 15.50
C TYR A 138 -16.14 -4.14 14.01
N GLU A 139 -16.94 -4.86 13.26
CA GLU A 139 -17.14 -4.67 11.81
C GLU A 139 -17.50 -3.23 11.42
N ARG A 140 -18.26 -2.53 12.28
CA ARG A 140 -18.65 -1.12 12.06
C ARG A 140 -17.49 -0.14 12.02
N ASP A 141 -16.30 -0.54 12.48
CA ASP A 141 -15.13 0.33 12.51
C ASP A 141 -14.37 0.32 11.15
N LEU A 142 -14.87 -0.42 10.16
CA LEU A 142 -14.24 -0.56 8.85
C LEU A 142 -13.95 0.79 8.17
N ASP A 143 -14.94 1.67 8.11
CA ASP A 143 -14.81 2.98 7.49
C ASP A 143 -13.85 3.89 8.26
N PHE A 144 -13.97 3.90 9.59
CA PHE A 144 -13.07 4.64 10.47
C PHE A 144 -11.61 4.20 10.32
N LEU A 145 -11.35 2.90 10.27
CA LEU A 145 -10.00 2.36 10.08
C LEU A 145 -9.45 2.69 8.69
N GLY A 146 -10.29 2.62 7.66
CA GLY A 146 -9.92 3.02 6.30
C GLY A 146 -9.48 4.48 6.23
N GLU A 147 -10.23 5.38 6.88
CA GLU A 147 -9.92 6.80 6.94
C GLU A 147 -8.63 7.08 7.74
N VAL A 148 -8.50 6.52 8.94
CA VAL A 148 -7.35 6.77 9.83
C VAL A 148 -6.05 6.21 9.28
N LEU A 149 -6.10 5.08 8.59
CA LEU A 149 -4.92 4.44 7.98
C LEU A 149 -4.62 4.96 6.57
N ASN A 150 -5.56 5.68 5.97
CA ASN A 150 -5.56 6.03 4.54
C ASN A 150 -5.41 4.78 3.63
N LEU A 151 -6.10 3.71 3.99
CA LEU A 151 -6.07 2.44 3.28
C LEU A 151 -7.47 2.04 2.82
N ASN A 152 -7.54 1.44 1.64
CA ASN A 152 -8.74 0.74 1.21
C ASN A 152 -8.79 -0.62 1.93
N ILE A 153 -9.58 -0.69 2.99
CA ILE A 153 -9.77 -1.90 3.78
C ILE A 153 -11.05 -2.58 3.31
N PHE A 154 -11.05 -3.89 3.25
CA PHE A 154 -12.24 -4.68 2.94
C PHE A 154 -12.35 -5.89 3.85
N THR A 155 -13.58 -6.33 4.07
CA THR A 155 -13.93 -7.60 4.71
C THR A 155 -14.68 -8.47 3.71
N GLU A 156 -14.43 -9.76 3.74
CA GLU A 156 -15.16 -10.74 2.94
C GLU A 156 -15.90 -11.68 3.87
N SER A 157 -17.12 -12.04 3.48
CA SER A 157 -17.96 -12.97 4.22
C SER A 157 -18.56 -13.99 3.25
N ASP A 158 -18.61 -15.24 3.69
CA ASP A 158 -19.41 -16.25 3.02
C ASP A 158 -20.88 -16.03 3.40
N ASP A 159 -21.74 -15.96 2.41
CA ASP A 159 -23.16 -15.66 2.55
C ASP A 159 -23.97 -16.55 1.60
N CYS A 160 -25.29 -16.48 1.70
CA CYS A 160 -26.20 -17.23 0.82
C CYS A 160 -27.30 -16.30 0.27
N ILE A 161 -27.58 -16.42 -0.99
CA ILE A 161 -28.75 -15.79 -1.62
C ILE A 161 -29.82 -16.85 -1.89
N LEU A 162 -31.06 -16.54 -1.52
CA LEU A 162 -32.22 -17.37 -1.79
C LEU A 162 -32.95 -16.85 -3.04
N ILE A 163 -32.98 -17.65 -4.10
CA ILE A 163 -33.73 -17.33 -5.33
C ILE A 163 -34.66 -18.49 -5.64
N GLU A 164 -35.94 -18.21 -5.76
CA GLU A 164 -37.00 -19.21 -6.06
C GLU A 164 -36.96 -20.43 -5.12
N GLY A 165 -36.55 -20.24 -3.87
CA GLY A 165 -36.48 -21.32 -2.88
C GLY A 165 -35.20 -22.18 -2.94
N LYS A 166 -34.25 -21.85 -3.82
CA LYS A 166 -32.93 -22.47 -3.90
C LYS A 166 -31.88 -21.55 -3.29
N GLU A 167 -31.05 -22.09 -2.41
CA GLU A 167 -29.92 -21.36 -1.80
C GLU A 167 -28.68 -21.45 -2.69
N TYR A 168 -28.07 -20.30 -2.92
CA TYR A 168 -26.80 -20.17 -3.66
C TYR A 168 -25.74 -19.58 -2.73
N PRO A 169 -24.62 -20.30 -2.50
CA PRO A 169 -23.50 -19.74 -1.74
C PRO A 169 -22.83 -18.62 -2.55
N ILE A 170 -22.55 -17.51 -1.89
CA ILE A 170 -21.87 -16.37 -2.47
C ILE A 170 -20.77 -15.89 -1.55
N LYS A 171 -19.81 -15.14 -2.12
CA LYS A 171 -18.91 -14.31 -1.33
C LYS A 171 -19.28 -12.84 -1.48
N THR A 172 -19.43 -12.19 -0.36
CA THR A 172 -19.70 -10.75 -0.30
C THR A 172 -18.46 -10.02 0.19
N ARG A 173 -18.30 -8.78 -0.27
CA ARG A 173 -17.25 -7.87 0.16
C ARG A 173 -17.87 -6.57 0.59
N LYS A 174 -17.44 -6.06 1.74
CA LYS A 174 -17.68 -4.71 2.20
C LYS A 174 -16.37 -3.96 2.22
N GLN A 175 -16.35 -2.74 1.70
CA GLN A 175 -15.14 -1.94 1.55
C GLN A 175 -15.31 -0.60 2.24
N SER A 176 -14.26 -0.12 2.92
CA SER A 176 -14.25 1.18 3.58
C SER A 176 -14.49 2.32 2.59
N GLY A 177 -15.32 3.29 2.99
CA GLY A 177 -15.67 4.45 2.17
C GLY A 177 -16.66 4.17 1.04
N ILE A 178 -17.09 2.91 0.84
CA ILE A 178 -18.07 2.55 -0.19
C ILE A 178 -19.32 1.98 0.49
N PRO A 179 -20.47 2.66 0.39
CA PRO A 179 -21.70 2.15 0.98
C PRO A 179 -22.19 0.89 0.28
N GLY A 180 -22.59 -0.09 1.08
CA GLY A 180 -23.15 -1.33 0.59
C GLY A 180 -22.21 -2.53 0.63
N MET A 181 -22.71 -3.65 0.16
CA MET A 181 -22.05 -4.94 0.09
C MET A 181 -22.04 -5.40 -1.35
N PHE A 182 -20.93 -5.90 -1.82
CA PHE A 182 -20.75 -6.32 -3.22
C PHE A 182 -20.58 -7.83 -3.26
N ILE A 183 -21.18 -8.50 -4.20
CA ILE A 183 -20.92 -9.90 -4.46
C ILE A 183 -19.63 -9.99 -5.29
N VAL A 184 -18.61 -10.66 -4.75
CA VAL A 184 -17.31 -10.82 -5.40
C VAL A 184 -17.10 -12.21 -5.98
N ASP A 185 -17.87 -13.19 -5.48
CA ASP A 185 -17.89 -14.55 -6.02
C ASP A 185 -19.29 -15.16 -5.91
N ALA A 186 -19.69 -15.88 -6.95
CA ALA A 186 -20.98 -16.55 -7.04
C ALA A 186 -20.87 -17.77 -7.97
N PRO A 187 -21.68 -18.83 -7.76
CA PRO A 187 -21.77 -19.97 -8.67
C PRO A 187 -22.11 -19.52 -10.10
N GLU A 188 -21.63 -20.28 -11.08
CA GLU A 188 -21.83 -20.00 -12.51
C GLU A 188 -23.31 -19.87 -12.88
N GLU A 189 -24.15 -20.76 -12.33
CA GLU A 189 -25.62 -20.72 -12.49
C GLU A 189 -26.21 -19.35 -12.10
N LEU A 190 -25.71 -18.73 -11.04
CA LEU A 190 -26.20 -17.44 -10.56
C LEU A 190 -25.69 -16.29 -11.45
N ARG A 191 -24.46 -16.38 -11.95
CA ARG A 191 -23.88 -15.39 -12.88
C ARG A 191 -24.65 -15.35 -14.21
N GLU A 192 -24.99 -16.53 -14.77
CA GLU A 192 -25.80 -16.62 -15.98
C GLU A 192 -27.20 -16.01 -15.81
N MET A 193 -27.80 -16.18 -14.62
CA MET A 193 -29.08 -15.54 -14.30
C MET A 193 -28.99 -14.02 -14.28
N TRP A 194 -27.86 -13.45 -13.79
CA TRP A 194 -27.69 -11.98 -13.74
C TRP A 194 -27.45 -11.35 -15.11
N GLU A 195 -26.77 -12.04 -16.01
CA GLU A 195 -26.58 -11.57 -17.39
C GLU A 195 -27.90 -11.50 -18.17
N THR A 196 -28.93 -12.24 -17.74
CA THR A 196 -30.26 -12.28 -18.40
C THR A 196 -31.26 -11.30 -17.77
N ILE A 197 -30.97 -10.67 -16.64
CA ILE A 197 -31.83 -9.64 -16.04
C ILE A 197 -31.57 -8.32 -16.78
N PRO A 198 -32.59 -7.74 -17.51
CA PRO A 198 -32.42 -6.43 -18.09
C PRO A 198 -32.12 -5.43 -16.98
N VAL A 199 -31.01 -4.74 -17.07
CA VAL A 199 -30.77 -3.56 -16.23
C VAL A 199 -31.77 -2.51 -16.70
N ASP A 200 -32.84 -2.30 -15.95
CA ASP A 200 -33.74 -1.20 -16.18
C ASP A 200 -32.93 0.09 -16.20
N ALA A 201 -32.85 0.73 -17.34
CA ALA A 201 -32.23 2.04 -17.45
C ALA A 201 -32.93 2.98 -16.46
N PRO A 202 -32.19 3.83 -15.73
CA PRO A 202 -32.80 4.81 -14.85
C PRO A 202 -33.78 5.66 -15.66
N PRO A 203 -34.95 6.00 -15.10
CA PRO A 203 -35.93 6.83 -15.82
C PRO A 203 -35.27 8.15 -16.20
N ASP A 204 -35.34 8.48 -17.49
CA ASP A 204 -34.96 9.79 -18.03
C ASP A 204 -35.70 10.89 -17.25
N ASN A 205 -34.94 11.73 -16.55
CA ASN A 205 -35.39 13.01 -15.97
C ASN A 205 -34.61 14.15 -16.61
#